data_28efaade899b191d3be4c66a3458b1e1
#
_entry.id   28efaade899b191d3be4c66a3458b1e1
#
_cell.length_a   1.000
_cell.length_b   1.000
_cell.length_c   1.000
_cell.angle_alpha   90.00
_cell.angle_beta   90.00
_cell.angle_gamma   90.00
#
_symmetry.space_group_name_H-M   'P 1'
#
loop_
_entity.id
_entity.type
_entity.pdbx_description
1 polymer ?
#
loop_
_entity_poly.entity_id
_entity_poly.type
_entity_poly.pdbx_seq_one_letter_code
_entity_poly.pdbx_strand_id
1 'polypeptide(L)'
;GTLKCAMIDARERGGQILVMDAVTLEHIDLIAQTCVELGWNVLAVDPGAFTMKLNYRRGMIKEEVSTGAEGSTGPEEKVALFVVGSANPLTKAQMKYLCSSEANVPVHVSAYMLISGQVQFEEEVNRAVGIAVNLFRQKPRPQSIIIGTALQDCVVDLNDEDLRRGYDSGTCSRLINEGLAEITGRVMELAGREQVAGLLLTGGDTMESVCRRLHVSYIEAIDHIVP
;
A
#
# COMPACT_ATOMS: atom_id res chain seq x y z
N GLY A 1 20.77 -12.62 27.98
CA GLY A 1 21.44 -13.83 27.71
C GLY A 1 22.20 -13.88 26.40
N THR A 2 21.89 -14.84 25.57
CA THR A 2 22.63 -15.16 24.33
C THR A 2 22.68 -14.05 23.30
N LEU A 3 21.55 -13.33 23.09
CA LEU A 3 21.49 -12.23 22.12
C LEU A 3 22.44 -11.09 22.48
N LYS A 4 22.44 -10.66 23.73
CA LYS A 4 23.31 -9.59 24.23
C LYS A 4 24.79 -9.92 24.03
N CYS A 5 25.22 -11.16 24.36
CA CYS A 5 26.57 -11.61 24.13
C CYS A 5 26.94 -11.61 22.64
N ALA A 6 26.06 -12.12 21.78
CA ALA A 6 26.29 -12.15 20.34
C ALA A 6 26.46 -10.75 19.74
N MET A 7 25.68 -9.78 20.20
CA MET A 7 25.78 -8.38 19.75
C MET A 7 27.11 -7.76 20.22
N ILE A 8 27.52 -7.99 21.46
CA ILE A 8 28.80 -7.52 21.98
C ILE A 8 29.96 -8.14 21.19
N ASP A 9 29.96 -9.44 21.00
CA ASP A 9 31.02 -10.15 20.26
C ASP A 9 31.12 -9.65 18.81
N ALA A 10 30.00 -9.39 18.17
CA ALA A 10 29.99 -8.86 16.81
C ALA A 10 30.62 -7.46 16.74
N ARG A 11 30.33 -6.60 17.71
CA ARG A 11 30.93 -5.27 17.81
C ARG A 11 32.42 -5.31 18.13
N GLU A 12 32.83 -6.17 19.06
CA GLU A 12 34.26 -6.34 19.43
C GLU A 12 35.08 -6.84 18.25
N ARG A 13 34.49 -7.61 17.35
CA ARG A 13 35.12 -8.03 16.09
C ARG A 13 35.10 -6.94 15.01
N GLY A 14 34.70 -5.71 15.33
CA GLY A 14 34.70 -4.58 14.42
C GLY A 14 33.42 -4.41 13.60
N GLY A 15 32.36 -5.15 13.95
CA GLY A 15 31.03 -5.01 13.27
C GLY A 15 30.43 -3.64 13.54
N GLN A 16 30.14 -2.89 12.47
CA GLN A 16 29.47 -1.58 12.52
C GLN A 16 28.01 -1.68 12.13
N ILE A 17 27.64 -2.71 11.37
CA ILE A 17 26.27 -3.00 10.91
C ILE A 17 25.91 -4.38 11.43
N LEU A 18 24.79 -4.47 12.14
CA LEU A 18 24.21 -5.72 12.62
C LEU A 18 22.90 -5.98 11.88
N VAL A 19 22.86 -7.06 11.11
CA VAL A 19 21.64 -7.54 10.47
C VAL A 19 21.01 -8.58 11.39
N MET A 20 19.76 -8.31 11.81
CA MET A 20 19.06 -9.11 12.80
C MET A 20 17.81 -9.71 12.18
N ASP A 21 17.69 -11.02 12.19
CA ASP A 21 16.46 -11.71 11.79
C ASP A 21 15.47 -11.77 12.96
N ALA A 22 14.21 -11.47 12.67
CA ALA A 22 13.11 -11.56 13.61
C ALA A 22 11.88 -12.16 12.93
N VAL A 23 11.21 -13.09 13.60
CA VAL A 23 10.02 -13.78 13.09
C VAL A 23 8.76 -13.26 13.77
N THR A 24 8.87 -12.71 14.99
CA THR A 24 7.75 -12.20 15.77
C THR A 24 8.04 -10.82 16.33
N LEU A 25 7.01 -10.11 16.77
CA LEU A 25 7.15 -8.80 17.41
C LEU A 25 7.89 -8.89 18.74
N GLU A 26 7.80 -10.02 19.45
CA GLU A 26 8.56 -10.28 20.69
C GLU A 26 10.06 -10.37 20.40
N HIS A 27 10.45 -10.96 19.27
CA HIS A 27 11.86 -10.97 18.84
C HIS A 27 12.35 -9.55 18.57
N ILE A 28 11.55 -8.74 17.90
CA ILE A 28 11.87 -7.33 17.61
C ILE A 28 12.00 -6.54 18.92
N ASP A 29 11.07 -6.72 19.85
CA ASP A 29 11.09 -6.06 21.15
C ASP A 29 12.32 -6.46 21.98
N LEU A 30 12.70 -7.73 21.96
CA LEU A 30 13.92 -8.23 22.63
C LEU A 30 15.19 -7.59 22.04
N ILE A 31 15.26 -7.41 20.72
CA ILE A 31 16.36 -6.71 20.06
C ILE A 31 16.41 -5.26 20.53
N ALA A 32 15.27 -4.57 20.53
CA ALA A 32 15.15 -3.18 20.98
C ALA A 32 15.56 -3.01 22.44
N GLN A 33 15.05 -3.87 23.32
CA GLN A 33 15.43 -3.91 24.72
C GLN A 33 16.95 -4.12 24.89
N THR A 34 17.54 -5.06 24.15
CA THR A 34 18.98 -5.34 24.23
C THR A 34 19.81 -4.13 23.79
N CYS A 35 19.39 -3.40 22.75
CA CYS A 35 20.07 -2.16 22.35
C CYS A 35 20.04 -1.10 23.46
N VAL A 36 18.90 -0.95 24.15
CA VAL A 36 18.77 -0.01 25.28
C VAL A 36 19.63 -0.43 26.46
N GLU A 37 19.61 -1.71 26.83
CA GLU A 37 20.44 -2.26 27.92
C GLU A 37 21.97 -2.12 27.67
N LEU A 38 22.38 -2.14 26.41
CA LEU A 38 23.77 -1.93 26.01
C LEU A 38 24.16 -0.45 25.98
N GLY A 39 23.18 0.46 26.07
CA GLY A 39 23.42 1.90 25.99
C GLY A 39 23.94 2.36 24.62
N TRP A 40 23.68 1.60 23.56
CA TRP A 40 24.20 1.91 22.23
C TRP A 40 23.38 2.98 21.52
N ASN A 41 24.11 3.92 20.90
CA ASN A 41 23.51 4.76 19.88
C ASN A 41 23.42 3.96 18.58
N VAL A 42 22.21 3.62 18.18
CA VAL A 42 21.92 2.86 16.97
C VAL A 42 21.13 3.69 15.98
N LEU A 43 21.47 3.57 14.71
CA LEU A 43 20.64 3.98 13.61
C LEU A 43 19.77 2.77 13.23
N ALA A 44 18.47 2.88 13.48
CA ALA A 44 17.51 1.85 13.10
C ALA A 44 17.24 1.92 11.58
N VAL A 45 17.33 0.78 10.90
CA VAL A 45 16.96 0.63 9.49
C VAL A 45 16.04 -0.57 9.42
N ASP A 46 14.73 -0.32 9.40
CA ASP A 46 13.70 -1.34 9.45
C ASP A 46 12.39 -0.82 8.84
N PRO A 47 11.42 -1.66 8.54
CA PRO A 47 10.12 -1.23 8.02
C PRO A 47 9.20 -0.56 9.06
N GLY A 48 9.66 -0.34 10.29
CA GLY A 48 8.95 0.44 11.32
C GLY A 48 8.85 -0.24 12.69
N ALA A 49 8.67 -1.54 12.77
CA ALA A 49 8.40 -2.24 14.02
C ALA A 49 9.55 -2.15 15.03
N PHE A 50 10.80 -2.27 14.58
CA PHE A 50 11.98 -2.13 15.46
C PHE A 50 12.14 -0.69 15.95
N THR A 51 12.01 0.29 15.05
CA THR A 51 12.07 1.72 15.39
C THR A 51 11.01 2.07 16.44
N MET A 52 9.79 1.58 16.27
CA MET A 52 8.69 1.78 17.22
C MET A 52 9.04 1.18 18.60
N LYS A 53 9.44 -0.09 18.68
CA LYS A 53 9.82 -0.76 19.93
C LYS A 53 11.03 -0.10 20.60
N LEU A 54 12.02 0.34 19.81
CA LEU A 54 13.19 1.04 20.32
C LEU A 54 12.82 2.37 20.98
N ASN A 55 11.96 3.16 20.34
CA ASN A 55 11.48 4.44 20.88
C ASN A 55 10.62 4.24 22.14
N TYR A 56 9.77 3.22 22.16
CA TYR A 56 9.04 2.83 23.35
C TYR A 56 9.98 2.45 24.50
N ARG A 57 10.96 1.57 24.26
CA ARG A 57 11.94 1.14 25.26
C ARG A 57 12.84 2.27 25.77
N ARG A 58 13.02 3.32 24.98
CA ARG A 58 13.73 4.55 25.36
C ARG A 58 12.83 5.55 26.10
N GLY A 59 11.53 5.28 26.25
CA GLY A 59 10.56 6.18 26.86
C GLY A 59 10.26 7.43 26.03
N MET A 60 10.59 7.42 24.73
CA MET A 60 10.31 8.53 23.82
C MET A 60 8.83 8.57 23.38
N ILE A 61 8.18 7.41 23.34
CA ILE A 61 6.75 7.24 23.06
C ILE A 61 6.13 6.37 24.15
N LYS A 62 4.83 6.54 24.38
CA LYS A 62 4.06 5.63 25.24
C LYS A 62 3.59 4.45 24.38
N GLU A 63 3.48 3.27 24.99
CA GLU A 63 2.77 2.17 24.37
C GLU A 63 1.29 2.53 24.35
N GLU A 64 0.79 3.03 23.23
CA GLU A 64 -0.63 3.11 23.01
C GLU A 64 -1.11 1.68 22.77
N VAL A 65 -1.93 1.19 23.69
CA VAL A 65 -2.78 0.04 23.40
C VAL A 65 -3.72 0.53 22.32
N SER A 66 -3.48 0.11 21.08
CA SER A 66 -4.41 0.33 19.99
C SER A 66 -5.78 -0.20 20.45
N THR A 67 -6.60 0.69 20.95
CA THR A 67 -8.04 0.42 21.01
C THR A 67 -8.47 0.46 19.57
N GLY A 68 -8.44 -0.71 18.92
CA GLY A 68 -8.76 -0.85 17.50
C GLY A 68 -9.92 0.08 17.20
N ALA A 69 -9.72 0.99 16.27
CA ALA A 69 -10.78 1.91 15.88
C ALA A 69 -12.00 1.02 15.64
N GLU A 70 -13.02 1.15 16.48
CA GLU A 70 -14.28 0.45 16.28
C GLU A 70 -14.68 0.81 14.86
N GLY A 71 -14.57 -0.19 13.98
CA GLY A 71 -14.89 0.03 12.58
C GLY A 71 -16.29 0.63 12.58
N SER A 72 -16.39 1.92 12.28
CA SER A 72 -17.69 2.51 12.09
C SER A 72 -18.33 1.68 10.99
N THR A 73 -19.29 0.85 11.35
CA THR A 73 -20.20 0.27 10.39
C THR A 73 -20.91 1.44 9.77
N GLY A 74 -20.27 2.00 8.72
CA GLY A 74 -20.90 3.04 7.92
C GLY A 74 -22.24 2.51 7.41
N PRO A 75 -23.18 3.35 7.05
CA PRO A 75 -24.45 2.91 6.53
C PRO A 75 -24.22 1.88 5.43
N GLU A 76 -24.95 0.75 5.48
CA GLU A 76 -24.81 -0.44 4.62
C GLU A 76 -24.79 -0.19 3.10
N GLU A 77 -24.95 1.05 2.68
CA GLU A 77 -25.03 1.47 1.28
C GLU A 77 -23.72 2.00 0.68
N LYS A 78 -22.66 2.20 1.48
CA LYS A 78 -21.40 2.73 0.97
C LYS A 78 -20.47 1.61 0.50
N VAL A 79 -19.66 1.91 -0.53
CA VAL A 79 -18.76 0.97 -1.17
C VAL A 79 -17.30 1.31 -0.81
N ALA A 80 -16.51 0.33 -0.39
CA ALA A 80 -15.08 0.50 -0.22
C ALA A 80 -14.38 0.51 -1.60
N LEU A 81 -13.49 1.48 -1.82
CA LEU A 81 -12.73 1.58 -3.07
C LEU A 81 -11.27 1.21 -2.83
N PHE A 82 -10.79 0.19 -3.52
CA PHE A 82 -9.41 -0.25 -3.47
C PHE A 82 -8.70 0.14 -4.75
N VAL A 83 -7.51 0.74 -4.66
CA VAL A 83 -6.66 1.04 -5.81
C VAL A 83 -5.34 0.32 -5.66
N VAL A 84 -5.08 -0.60 -6.58
CA VAL A 84 -4.00 -1.59 -6.46
C VAL A 84 -3.02 -1.42 -7.61
N GLY A 85 -1.96 -0.65 -7.37
CA GLY A 85 -0.86 -0.45 -8.32
C GLY A 85 0.33 -1.39 -8.10
N SER A 86 0.41 -2.03 -6.93
CA SER A 86 1.53 -2.91 -6.59
C SER A 86 1.44 -4.27 -7.26
N ALA A 87 2.47 -4.63 -8.04
CA ALA A 87 2.61 -5.94 -8.67
C ALA A 87 3.28 -7.00 -7.75
N ASN A 88 3.48 -6.70 -6.47
CA ASN A 88 4.10 -7.60 -5.50
C ASN A 88 3.30 -8.91 -5.39
N PRO A 89 3.97 -10.09 -5.36
CA PRO A 89 3.31 -11.39 -5.23
C PRO A 89 2.37 -11.50 -4.01
N LEU A 90 2.75 -10.89 -2.89
CA LEU A 90 1.90 -10.85 -1.70
C LEU A 90 0.61 -10.06 -1.95
N THR A 91 0.70 -8.88 -2.56
CA THR A 91 -0.48 -8.08 -2.94
C THR A 91 -1.39 -8.86 -3.88
N LYS A 92 -0.83 -9.57 -4.87
CA LYS A 92 -1.61 -10.43 -5.76
C LYS A 92 -2.36 -11.54 -5.01
N ALA A 93 -1.69 -12.21 -4.04
CA ALA A 93 -2.32 -13.24 -3.23
C ALA A 93 -3.45 -12.66 -2.35
N GLN A 94 -3.24 -11.50 -1.73
CA GLN A 94 -4.26 -10.79 -0.96
C GLN A 94 -5.46 -10.40 -1.82
N MET A 95 -5.23 -9.86 -3.01
CA MET A 95 -6.31 -9.49 -3.93
C MET A 95 -7.07 -10.71 -4.44
N LYS A 96 -6.38 -11.82 -4.75
CA LYS A 96 -7.03 -13.08 -5.13
C LYS A 96 -7.95 -13.58 -4.02
N TYR A 97 -7.51 -13.51 -2.77
CA TYR A 97 -8.34 -13.87 -1.62
C TYR A 97 -9.55 -12.92 -1.47
N LEU A 98 -9.33 -11.61 -1.57
CA LEU A 98 -10.39 -10.62 -1.48
C LEU A 98 -11.45 -10.81 -2.58
N CYS A 99 -11.03 -11.05 -3.82
CA CYS A 99 -11.90 -11.30 -4.96
C CYS A 99 -12.57 -12.70 -4.96
N SER A 100 -12.27 -13.56 -3.99
CA SER A 100 -12.98 -14.83 -3.86
C SER A 100 -14.42 -14.69 -3.38
N SER A 101 -14.77 -13.53 -2.82
CA SER A 101 -16.14 -13.17 -2.47
C SER A 101 -16.79 -12.37 -3.62
N GLU A 102 -17.99 -12.77 -4.03
CA GLU A 102 -18.78 -12.07 -5.06
C GLU A 102 -19.16 -10.63 -4.66
N ALA A 103 -19.11 -10.33 -3.36
CA ALA A 103 -19.34 -8.98 -2.85
C ALA A 103 -18.20 -8.00 -3.19
N ASN A 104 -17.05 -8.50 -3.63
CA ASN A 104 -15.85 -7.72 -3.95
C ASN A 104 -15.58 -7.80 -5.45
N VAL A 105 -15.79 -6.71 -6.16
CA VAL A 105 -15.79 -6.73 -7.62
C VAL A 105 -14.52 -6.10 -8.18
N PRO A 106 -13.68 -6.88 -8.91
CA PRO A 106 -12.49 -6.35 -9.54
C PRO A 106 -12.82 -5.58 -10.83
N VAL A 107 -12.17 -4.43 -11.01
CA VAL A 107 -12.12 -3.66 -12.24
C VAL A 107 -10.68 -3.72 -12.76
N HIS A 108 -10.44 -4.63 -13.69
CA HIS A 108 -9.14 -4.81 -14.30
C HIS A 108 -8.78 -3.59 -15.16
N VAL A 109 -7.58 -3.05 -14.96
CA VAL A 109 -7.02 -1.97 -15.75
C VAL A 109 -5.85 -2.48 -16.55
N SER A 110 -5.84 -2.24 -17.85
CA SER A 110 -4.75 -2.66 -18.73
C SER A 110 -3.55 -1.73 -18.61
N ALA A 111 -2.48 -2.22 -17.96
CA ALA A 111 -1.21 -1.50 -17.91
C ALA A 111 -0.69 -1.17 -19.31
N TYR A 112 -0.85 -2.11 -20.26
CA TYR A 112 -0.42 -1.93 -21.64
C TYR A 112 -1.14 -0.75 -22.33
N MET A 113 -2.45 -0.63 -22.16
CA MET A 113 -3.22 0.48 -22.73
C MET A 113 -2.77 1.83 -22.15
N LEU A 114 -2.51 1.87 -20.83
CA LEU A 114 -2.07 3.10 -20.16
C LEU A 114 -0.70 3.61 -20.65
N ILE A 115 0.17 2.72 -21.14
CA ILE A 115 1.49 3.11 -21.65
C ILE A 115 1.55 3.22 -23.18
N SER A 116 0.47 2.93 -23.90
CA SER A 116 0.46 2.84 -25.38
C SER A 116 0.17 4.16 -26.10
N GLY A 117 0.14 5.26 -25.38
CA GLY A 117 -0.10 6.60 -25.93
C GLY A 117 -1.41 7.21 -25.44
N GLN A 118 -1.60 8.49 -25.72
CA GLN A 118 -2.68 9.30 -25.13
C GLN A 118 -4.09 8.78 -25.47
N VAL A 119 -4.29 8.30 -26.69
CA VAL A 119 -5.61 7.79 -27.11
C VAL A 119 -5.98 6.53 -26.35
N GLN A 120 -5.07 5.56 -26.29
CA GLN A 120 -5.25 4.30 -25.57
C GLN A 120 -5.39 4.52 -24.06
N PHE A 121 -4.62 5.47 -23.53
CA PHE A 121 -4.73 5.89 -22.13
C PHE A 121 -6.14 6.38 -21.81
N GLU A 122 -6.67 7.32 -22.58
CA GLU A 122 -8.02 7.86 -22.35
C GLU A 122 -9.13 6.81 -22.59
N GLU A 123 -8.98 5.94 -23.57
CA GLU A 123 -9.90 4.83 -23.80
C GLU A 123 -9.97 3.90 -22.58
N GLU A 124 -8.82 3.53 -22.03
CA GLU A 124 -8.77 2.64 -20.86
C GLU A 124 -9.30 3.31 -19.59
N VAL A 125 -8.93 4.56 -19.36
CA VAL A 125 -9.46 5.35 -18.25
C VAL A 125 -10.99 5.43 -18.34
N ASN A 126 -11.53 5.80 -19.48
CA ASN A 126 -12.98 5.92 -19.68
C ASN A 126 -13.70 4.58 -19.51
N ARG A 127 -13.12 3.48 -20.02
CA ARG A 127 -13.64 2.12 -19.86
C ARG A 127 -13.71 1.72 -18.38
N ALA A 128 -12.61 1.87 -17.66
CA ALA A 128 -12.54 1.50 -16.24
C ALA A 128 -13.47 2.36 -15.37
N VAL A 129 -13.50 3.67 -15.61
CA VAL A 129 -14.42 4.59 -14.94
C VAL A 129 -15.87 4.17 -15.18
N GLY A 130 -16.24 3.89 -16.45
CA GLY A 130 -17.60 3.47 -16.80
C GLY A 130 -18.03 2.21 -16.05
N ILE A 131 -17.14 1.20 -15.95
CA ILE A 131 -17.42 -0.03 -15.21
C ILE A 131 -17.59 0.28 -13.73
N ALA A 132 -16.65 0.99 -13.11
CA ALA A 132 -16.70 1.29 -11.67
C ALA A 132 -17.93 2.10 -11.29
N VAL A 133 -18.25 3.17 -12.04
CA VAL A 133 -19.45 3.99 -11.78
C VAL A 133 -20.75 3.18 -11.93
N ASN A 134 -20.82 2.26 -12.89
CA ASN A 134 -21.96 1.37 -13.04
C ASN A 134 -22.13 0.43 -11.84
N LEU A 135 -21.01 -0.06 -11.25
CA LEU A 135 -21.05 -0.89 -10.03
C LEU A 135 -21.62 -0.11 -8.83
N PHE A 136 -21.31 1.18 -8.69
CA PHE A 136 -21.93 2.04 -7.65
C PHE A 136 -23.45 2.18 -7.82
N ARG A 137 -23.97 2.01 -9.03
CA ARG A 137 -25.41 2.14 -9.34
C ARG A 137 -26.19 0.81 -9.26
N GLN A 138 -25.48 -0.32 -9.15
CA GLN A 138 -26.10 -1.64 -9.03
C GLN A 138 -26.87 -1.83 -7.72
N LYS A 139 -27.83 -2.74 -7.72
CA LYS A 139 -28.55 -3.19 -6.54
C LYS A 139 -28.66 -4.73 -6.56
N PRO A 140 -28.13 -5.45 -5.57
CA PRO A 140 -27.38 -4.92 -4.43
C PRO A 140 -26.04 -4.33 -4.87
N ARG A 141 -25.55 -3.36 -4.11
CA ARG A 141 -24.23 -2.77 -4.33
C ARG A 141 -23.13 -3.76 -3.88
N PRO A 142 -21.96 -3.77 -4.54
CA PRO A 142 -20.82 -4.53 -4.03
C PRO A 142 -20.33 -3.90 -2.71
N GLN A 143 -19.75 -4.72 -1.84
CA GLN A 143 -19.08 -4.23 -0.64
C GLN A 143 -17.81 -3.46 -0.97
N SER A 144 -17.08 -3.94 -1.99
CA SER A 144 -15.90 -3.24 -2.48
C SER A 144 -15.75 -3.30 -4.01
N ILE A 145 -15.13 -2.26 -4.55
CA ILE A 145 -14.67 -2.18 -5.94
C ILE A 145 -13.16 -2.09 -5.92
N ILE A 146 -12.49 -2.98 -6.66
CA ILE A 146 -11.04 -3.12 -6.67
C ILE A 146 -10.51 -2.74 -8.04
N ILE A 147 -9.92 -1.55 -8.16
CA ILE A 147 -9.34 -1.02 -9.40
C ILE A 147 -7.85 -1.34 -9.40
N GLY A 148 -7.34 -2.02 -10.42
CA GLY A 148 -5.91 -2.30 -10.43
C GLY A 148 -5.40 -2.95 -11.70
N THR A 149 -4.10 -2.74 -11.94
CA THR A 149 -3.33 -3.37 -13.02
C THR A 149 -2.75 -4.70 -12.59
N ALA A 150 -2.52 -4.91 -11.30
CA ALA A 150 -1.90 -6.12 -10.73
C ALA A 150 -2.85 -7.32 -10.61
N LEU A 151 -4.12 -7.14 -10.97
CA LEU A 151 -5.16 -8.18 -10.91
C LEU A 151 -5.07 -9.18 -12.07
N GLN A 152 -4.25 -8.90 -13.09
CA GLN A 152 -4.01 -9.79 -14.24
C GLN A 152 -2.76 -10.64 -14.01
N ASP A 153 -2.77 -11.86 -14.54
CA ASP A 153 -1.62 -12.78 -14.46
C ASP A 153 -0.44 -12.33 -15.34
N CYS A 154 -0.68 -11.46 -16.33
CA CYS A 154 0.35 -10.96 -17.20
C CYS A 154 1.10 -9.79 -16.55
N VAL A 155 2.36 -10.05 -16.18
CA VAL A 155 3.27 -9.02 -15.67
C VAL A 155 3.95 -8.35 -16.85
N VAL A 156 3.76 -7.06 -17.01
CA VAL A 156 4.49 -6.24 -17.97
C VAL A 156 5.85 -5.89 -17.37
N ASP A 157 6.95 -6.21 -18.06
CA ASP A 157 8.25 -5.69 -17.68
C ASP A 157 8.35 -4.22 -18.10
N LEU A 158 8.21 -3.34 -17.11
CA LEU A 158 8.15 -1.90 -17.34
C LEU A 158 9.49 -1.31 -17.80
N ASN A 159 10.62 -1.92 -17.39
CA ASN A 159 11.93 -1.47 -17.84
C ASN A 159 12.15 -1.81 -19.33
N ASP A 160 11.74 -3.00 -19.74
CA ASP A 160 11.76 -3.39 -21.16
C ASP A 160 10.83 -2.50 -21.99
N GLU A 161 9.65 -2.14 -21.49
CA GLU A 161 8.72 -1.27 -22.20
C GLU A 161 9.25 0.18 -22.30
N ASP A 162 9.90 0.71 -21.27
CA ASP A 162 10.57 2.02 -21.33
C ASP A 162 11.62 2.01 -22.45
N LEU A 163 12.47 0.99 -22.50
CA LEU A 163 13.50 0.84 -23.53
C LEU A 163 12.91 0.72 -24.93
N ARG A 164 11.91 -0.14 -25.14
CA ARG A 164 11.26 -0.35 -26.43
C ARG A 164 10.60 0.90 -26.99
N ARG A 165 10.08 1.75 -26.11
CA ARG A 165 9.38 3.00 -26.46
C ARG A 165 10.31 4.19 -26.56
N GLY A 166 11.57 4.05 -26.16
CA GLY A 166 12.53 5.14 -26.10
C GLY A 166 12.20 6.17 -24.99
N TYR A 167 11.59 5.69 -23.91
CA TYR A 167 11.25 6.49 -22.75
C TYR A 167 12.40 6.51 -21.75
N ASP A 168 12.44 7.54 -20.92
CA ASP A 168 13.28 7.54 -19.73
C ASP A 168 12.80 6.47 -18.73
N SER A 169 13.76 5.90 -18.00
CA SER A 169 13.48 4.87 -17.00
C SER A 169 12.41 5.34 -15.99
N GLY A 170 11.42 4.49 -15.73
CA GLY A 170 10.31 4.75 -14.83
C GLY A 170 9.11 5.48 -15.46
N THR A 171 9.18 5.84 -16.74
CA THR A 171 8.07 6.54 -17.43
C THR A 171 6.82 5.68 -17.51
N CYS A 172 6.95 4.39 -17.87
CA CYS A 172 5.82 3.47 -17.92
C CYS A 172 5.17 3.29 -16.54
N SER A 173 5.98 3.17 -15.48
CA SER A 173 5.45 3.11 -14.10
C SER A 173 4.66 4.37 -13.75
N ARG A 174 5.19 5.55 -14.07
CA ARG A 174 4.52 6.83 -13.83
C ARG A 174 3.19 6.93 -14.60
N LEU A 175 3.15 6.56 -15.87
CA LEU A 175 1.92 6.58 -16.68
C LEU A 175 0.84 5.64 -16.10
N ILE A 176 1.21 4.47 -15.61
CA ILE A 176 0.28 3.54 -14.96
C ILE A 176 -0.29 4.17 -13.68
N ASN A 177 0.55 4.76 -12.83
CA ASN A 177 0.10 5.40 -11.60
C ASN A 177 -0.79 6.62 -11.87
N GLU A 178 -0.45 7.43 -12.88
CA GLU A 178 -1.29 8.53 -13.36
C GLU A 178 -2.65 8.03 -13.87
N GLY A 179 -2.68 6.92 -14.61
CA GLY A 179 -3.93 6.30 -15.08
C GLY A 179 -4.81 5.82 -13.94
N LEU A 180 -4.25 5.12 -12.96
CA LEU A 180 -4.97 4.69 -11.77
C LEU A 180 -5.50 5.87 -10.96
N ALA A 181 -4.72 6.94 -10.83
CA ALA A 181 -5.12 8.17 -10.16
C ALA A 181 -6.27 8.88 -10.89
N GLU A 182 -6.19 8.97 -12.21
CA GLU A 182 -7.24 9.59 -13.03
C GLU A 182 -8.55 8.79 -12.96
N ILE A 183 -8.48 7.46 -13.07
CA ILE A 183 -9.65 6.57 -12.89
C ILE A 183 -10.28 6.82 -11.52
N THR A 184 -9.47 6.80 -10.46
CA THR A 184 -9.94 7.00 -9.08
C THR A 184 -10.62 8.36 -8.91
N GLY A 185 -10.00 9.43 -9.40
CA GLY A 185 -10.54 10.78 -9.34
C GLY A 185 -11.89 10.88 -10.03
N ARG A 186 -11.99 10.42 -11.28
CA ARG A 186 -13.25 10.45 -12.06
C ARG A 186 -14.34 9.57 -11.43
N VAL A 187 -13.99 8.41 -10.89
CA VAL A 187 -14.96 7.54 -10.18
C VAL A 187 -15.52 8.26 -8.98
N MET A 188 -14.68 8.88 -8.15
CA MET A 188 -15.12 9.62 -6.96
C MET A 188 -15.95 10.88 -7.31
N GLU A 189 -15.66 11.53 -8.43
CA GLU A 189 -16.42 12.68 -8.93
C GLU A 189 -17.81 12.25 -9.45
N LEU A 190 -17.88 11.15 -10.21
CA LEU A 190 -19.11 10.70 -10.88
C LEU A 190 -20.01 9.85 -9.99
N ALA A 191 -19.45 9.07 -9.09
CA ALA A 191 -20.21 8.28 -8.11
C ALA A 191 -20.67 9.11 -6.92
N GLY A 192 -19.89 10.14 -6.55
CA GLY A 192 -20.06 10.95 -5.35
C GLY A 192 -19.18 10.43 -4.20
N ARG A 193 -18.39 11.32 -3.62
CA ARG A 193 -17.46 10.97 -2.51
C ARG A 193 -18.21 10.39 -1.31
N GLU A 194 -19.41 10.83 -1.06
CA GLU A 194 -20.29 10.37 0.02
C GLU A 194 -20.72 8.91 -0.13
N GLN A 195 -20.63 8.35 -1.35
CA GLN A 195 -20.94 6.94 -1.63
C GLN A 195 -19.77 6.00 -1.31
N VAL A 196 -18.57 6.55 -1.09
CA VAL A 196 -17.35 5.79 -0.79
C VAL A 196 -17.21 5.65 0.71
N ALA A 197 -17.17 4.40 1.21
CA ALA A 197 -16.98 4.09 2.62
C ALA A 197 -15.56 4.40 3.10
N GLY A 198 -14.59 4.16 2.22
CA GLY A 198 -13.17 4.39 2.45
C GLY A 198 -12.36 4.09 1.19
N LEU A 199 -11.16 4.65 1.13
CA LEU A 199 -10.22 4.46 0.03
C LEU A 199 -8.97 3.75 0.56
N LEU A 200 -8.68 2.56 0.01
CA LEU A 200 -7.45 1.83 0.28
C LEU A 200 -6.53 1.93 -0.93
N LEU A 201 -5.29 2.36 -0.70
CA LEU A 201 -4.28 2.53 -1.73
C LEU A 201 -3.10 1.60 -1.46
N THR A 202 -2.66 0.82 -2.46
CA THR A 202 -1.48 -0.02 -2.34
C THR A 202 -0.41 0.38 -3.34
N GLY A 203 0.83 0.53 -2.85
CA GLY A 203 1.97 1.05 -3.59
C GLY A 203 2.19 2.55 -3.33
N GLY A 204 3.42 2.90 -2.95
CA GLY A 204 3.77 4.29 -2.59
C GLY A 204 3.51 5.27 -3.73
N ASP A 205 3.98 4.95 -4.94
CA ASP A 205 3.82 5.80 -6.13
C ASP A 205 2.35 5.93 -6.54
N THR A 206 1.56 4.86 -6.37
CA THR A 206 0.12 4.88 -6.61
C THR A 206 -0.58 5.81 -5.61
N MET A 207 -0.23 5.68 -4.33
CA MET A 207 -0.77 6.54 -3.27
C MET A 207 -0.45 8.02 -3.54
N GLU A 208 0.81 8.33 -3.87
CA GLU A 208 1.23 9.70 -4.20
C GLU A 208 0.42 10.27 -5.36
N SER A 209 0.30 9.50 -6.46
CA SER A 209 -0.42 9.93 -7.67
C SER A 209 -1.91 10.15 -7.39
N VAL A 210 -2.55 9.25 -6.64
CA VAL A 210 -3.97 9.39 -6.26
C VAL A 210 -4.18 10.56 -5.32
N CYS A 211 -3.35 10.74 -4.29
CA CYS A 211 -3.43 11.88 -3.37
C CYS A 211 -3.26 13.20 -4.12
N ARG A 212 -2.33 13.28 -5.07
CA ARG A 212 -2.14 14.46 -5.93
C ARG A 212 -3.39 14.75 -6.78
N ARG A 213 -3.98 13.73 -7.41
CA ARG A 213 -5.20 13.87 -8.23
C ARG A 213 -6.42 14.29 -7.41
N LEU A 214 -6.51 13.85 -6.16
CA LEU A 214 -7.60 14.20 -5.24
C LEU A 214 -7.35 15.51 -4.47
N HIS A 215 -6.22 16.20 -4.73
CA HIS A 215 -5.80 17.42 -4.04
C HIS A 215 -5.65 17.25 -2.52
N VAL A 216 -5.16 16.07 -2.08
CA VAL A 216 -4.84 15.80 -0.68
C VAL A 216 -3.51 16.46 -0.35
N SER A 217 -3.51 17.40 0.59
CA SER A 217 -2.30 18.15 0.99
C SER A 217 -1.60 17.56 2.21
N TYR A 218 -2.31 16.79 3.04
CA TYR A 218 -1.75 16.10 4.21
C TYR A 218 -2.58 14.88 4.57
N ILE A 219 -1.95 13.95 5.27
CA ILE A 219 -2.59 12.75 5.84
C ILE A 219 -2.28 12.74 7.33
N GLU A 220 -3.30 12.57 8.15
CA GLU A 220 -3.18 12.36 9.58
C GLU A 220 -3.20 10.86 9.87
N ALA A 221 -2.17 10.36 10.56
CA ALA A 221 -2.14 8.99 11.00
C ALA A 221 -3.05 8.82 12.22
N ILE A 222 -4.09 8.01 12.11
CA ILE A 222 -5.04 7.74 13.19
C ILE A 222 -4.66 6.45 13.91
N ASP A 223 -4.45 5.38 13.15
CA ASP A 223 -4.11 4.06 13.69
C ASP A 223 -3.54 3.15 12.60
N HIS A 224 -3.00 1.99 12.99
CA HIS A 224 -2.69 0.91 12.05
C HIS A 224 -3.63 -0.27 12.24
N ILE A 225 -4.06 -0.80 11.09
CA ILE A 225 -5.07 -1.86 11.05
C ILE A 225 -4.47 -3.21 11.45
N VAL A 226 -3.18 -3.40 11.17
CA VAL A 226 -2.43 -4.63 11.47
C VAL A 226 -1.08 -4.25 12.06
N PRO A 227 -0.69 -4.81 13.20
CA PRO A 227 0.61 -4.57 13.81
C PRO A 227 1.76 -5.16 13.00
#